data_b71c5a0217d315deeeedc680df089bca
#
_entry.id   b71c5a0217d315deeeedc680df089bca
#
_cell.length_a   1.000
_cell.length_b   1.000
_cell.length_c   1.000
_cell.angle_alpha   90.00
_cell.angle_beta   90.00
_cell.angle_gamma   90.00
#
_symmetry.space_group_name_H-M   'P 1'
#
loop_
_entity.id
_entity.type
_entity.pdbx_description
1 polymer ?
#
loop_
_entity_poly.entity_id
_entity_poly.type
_entity_poly.pdbx_seq_one_letter_code
_entity_poly.pdbx_strand_id
1 'polypeptide(L)'
;MNNTPREIPPEQSLIEYPCRFPIKVMGAHTEEFVTAMVFIAKAFEPDFDHATVEKRPSKGGNYVGLTLSIYVTHREQLDEIYRTLTSHPLVKYTL
;
A
#
# COMPACT_ATOMS: atom_id res chain seq x y z
N MET A 1 -13.89 15.35 23.08
CA MET A 1 -13.89 14.85 22.81
C MET A 1 -13.86 14.45 22.58
N ASN A 2 -13.83 14.15 22.27
CA ASN A 2 -13.85 13.53 21.90
C ASN A 2 -13.58 13.02 21.32
N ASN A 3 -13.38 13.31 21.37
CA ASN A 3 -13.01 12.76 20.63
C ASN A 3 -13.30 11.72 20.31
N THR A 4 -13.89 11.85 19.81
CA THR A 4 -14.23 10.56 19.48
C THR A 4 -13.23 9.88 18.63
N PRO A 5 -12.86 8.74 19.01
CA PRO A 5 -11.75 8.11 18.33
C PRO A 5 -12.04 7.66 16.93
N ARG A 6 -13.29 7.34 16.64
CA ARG A 6 -13.49 6.85 15.32
C ARG A 6 -13.60 7.91 14.35
N GLU A 7 -13.53 9.08 14.77
CA GLU A 7 -13.46 10.13 13.80
C GLU A 7 -12.15 10.12 13.10
N ILE A 8 -12.16 10.53 11.86
CA ILE A 8 -10.93 10.64 11.09
C ILE A 8 -10.10 11.75 11.70
N PRO A 9 -8.86 11.46 12.10
CA PRO A 9 -8.01 12.51 12.63
C PRO A 9 -7.84 13.64 11.65
N PRO A 10 -7.67 14.85 12.12
CA PRO A 10 -7.50 16.00 11.21
C PRO A 10 -6.39 15.80 10.19
N GLU A 11 -5.30 15.16 10.58
CA GLU A 11 -4.21 14.97 9.65
C GLU A 11 -4.62 14.06 8.50
N GLN A 12 -5.49 13.10 8.73
CA GLN A 12 -5.95 12.26 7.64
C GLN A 12 -6.95 12.98 6.75
N SER A 13 -7.78 13.82 7.36
CA SER A 13 -8.72 14.56 6.55
C SER A 13 -8.04 15.66 5.76
N LEU A 14 -6.77 15.93 6.04
CA LEU A 14 -6.02 16.93 5.31
C LEU A 14 -5.21 16.34 4.16
N ILE A 15 -5.35 15.04 3.90
CA ILE A 15 -4.71 14.47 2.72
C ILE A 15 -5.28 15.14 1.49
N GLU A 16 -4.39 15.66 0.67
CA GLU A 16 -4.82 16.36 -0.53
C GLU A 16 -4.59 15.48 -1.74
N TYR A 17 -5.59 15.37 -2.58
CA TYR A 17 -5.51 14.59 -3.80
C TYR A 17 -5.42 15.52 -4.99
N PRO A 18 -4.70 15.13 -6.04
CA PRO A 18 -3.95 13.86 -6.13
C PRO A 18 -2.65 13.94 -5.35
N CYS A 19 -2.15 12.79 -4.96
CA CYS A 19 -0.87 12.73 -4.24
C CYS A 19 -0.24 11.38 -4.43
N ARG A 20 1.06 11.30 -4.16
CA ARG A 20 1.77 10.02 -4.16
C ARG A 20 1.72 9.49 -2.74
N PHE A 21 1.10 8.35 -2.59
CA PHE A 21 0.81 7.80 -1.26
C PHE A 21 1.61 6.51 -1.04
N PRO A 22 2.41 6.43 0.02
CA PRO A 22 3.19 5.21 0.29
C PRO A 22 2.33 4.21 1.05
N ILE A 23 2.21 3.01 0.49
CA ILE A 23 1.43 1.94 1.11
C ILE A 23 2.38 0.82 1.42
N LYS A 24 2.34 0.33 2.64
CA LYS A 24 3.22 -0.75 3.08
C LYS A 24 2.45 -2.04 3.14
N VAL A 25 3.01 -3.07 2.52
CA VAL A 25 2.37 -4.38 2.51
C VAL A 25 3.42 -5.43 2.88
N MET A 26 2.98 -6.43 3.65
CA MET A 26 3.86 -7.48 4.15
C MET A 26 3.41 -8.81 3.59
N GLY A 27 4.35 -9.61 3.12
CA GLY A 27 4.08 -10.95 2.63
C GLY A 27 5.32 -11.81 2.68
N ALA A 28 5.22 -13.04 2.18
CA ALA A 28 6.35 -13.94 2.12
C ALA A 28 7.42 -13.36 1.19
N HIS A 29 8.67 -13.59 1.54
CA HIS A 29 9.78 -13.03 0.78
C HIS A 29 10.04 -13.88 -0.46
N THR A 30 9.20 -13.72 -1.47
CA THR A 30 9.28 -14.45 -2.73
C THR A 30 9.14 -13.47 -3.89
N GLU A 31 9.67 -13.88 -5.04
CA GLU A 31 9.48 -13.08 -6.25
C GLU A 31 8.01 -13.00 -6.62
N GLU A 32 7.28 -14.07 -6.36
CA GLU A 32 5.86 -14.08 -6.69
C GLU A 32 5.11 -12.97 -5.98
N PHE A 33 5.42 -12.77 -4.69
CA PHE A 33 4.78 -11.72 -3.92
C PHE A 33 5.12 -10.35 -4.49
N VAL A 34 6.39 -10.10 -4.76
CA VAL A 34 6.81 -8.80 -5.29
C VAL A 34 6.15 -8.54 -6.64
N THR A 35 6.16 -9.55 -7.52
CA THR A 35 5.57 -9.40 -8.85
C THR A 35 4.07 -9.10 -8.74
N ALA A 36 3.37 -9.79 -7.84
CA ALA A 36 1.94 -9.57 -7.67
C ALA A 36 1.65 -8.15 -7.19
N MET A 37 2.47 -7.64 -6.26
CA MET A 37 2.24 -6.31 -5.73
C MET A 37 2.53 -5.23 -6.78
N VAL A 38 3.56 -5.44 -7.59
CA VAL A 38 3.85 -4.49 -8.68
C VAL A 38 2.72 -4.53 -9.70
N PHE A 39 2.18 -5.70 -9.98
CA PHE A 39 1.06 -5.82 -10.92
C PHE A 39 -0.14 -5.01 -10.42
N ILE A 40 -0.44 -5.11 -9.12
CA ILE A 40 -1.54 -4.35 -8.56
C ILE A 40 -1.26 -2.84 -8.64
N ALA A 41 -0.05 -2.43 -8.28
CA ALA A 41 0.30 -1.02 -8.35
C ALA A 41 0.12 -0.48 -9.76
N LYS A 42 0.53 -1.25 -10.77
CA LYS A 42 0.40 -0.81 -12.15
C LYS A 42 -1.05 -0.79 -12.62
N ALA A 43 -1.91 -1.58 -12.01
CA ALA A 43 -3.33 -1.53 -12.35
C ALA A 43 -3.93 -0.18 -11.96
N PHE A 44 -3.45 0.41 -10.87
CA PHE A 44 -3.95 1.71 -10.43
C PHE A 44 -3.15 2.87 -11.01
N GLU A 45 -1.88 2.64 -11.29
CA GLU A 45 -1.02 3.66 -11.89
C GLU A 45 -0.23 3.00 -13.02
N PRO A 46 -0.71 3.08 -14.27
CA PRO A 46 -0.05 2.38 -15.39
C PRO A 46 1.43 2.70 -15.54
N ASP A 47 1.84 3.92 -15.18
CA ASP A 47 3.24 4.32 -15.29
C ASP A 47 4.04 4.01 -14.04
N PHE A 48 3.50 3.21 -13.12
CA PHE A 48 4.20 2.87 -11.90
C PHE A 48 5.55 2.24 -12.21
N ASP A 49 6.60 2.76 -11.56
CA ASP A 49 7.96 2.30 -11.77
C ASP A 49 8.32 1.30 -10.67
N HIS A 50 8.49 0.04 -11.04
CA HIS A 50 8.80 -1.00 -10.07
C HIS A 50 10.14 -0.76 -9.36
N ALA A 51 11.03 0.04 -9.96
CA ALA A 51 12.30 0.33 -9.33
C ALA A 51 12.13 1.20 -8.08
N THR A 52 10.98 1.85 -7.92
CA THR A 52 10.72 2.67 -6.73
C THR A 52 10.23 1.87 -5.54
N VAL A 53 9.95 0.57 -5.71
CA VAL A 53 9.48 -0.25 -4.61
C VAL A 53 10.60 -0.43 -3.60
N GLU A 54 10.32 -0.07 -2.35
CA GLU A 54 11.28 -0.27 -1.28
C GLU A 54 11.02 -1.62 -0.64
N LYS A 55 12.08 -2.37 -0.39
CA LYS A 55 11.97 -3.71 0.18
C LYS A 55 12.69 -3.75 1.51
N ARG A 56 12.00 -4.24 2.51
CA ARG A 56 12.60 -4.40 3.83
C ARG A 56 12.39 -5.83 4.29
N PRO A 57 13.41 -6.69 4.15
CA PRO A 57 13.28 -8.07 4.60
C PRO A 57 13.13 -8.14 6.11
N SER A 58 12.39 -9.15 6.58
CA SER A 58 12.28 -9.40 8.00
C SER A 58 13.59 -9.96 8.53
N LYS A 59 13.70 -10.01 9.84
CA LYS A 59 14.94 -10.40 10.48
C LYS A 59 15.39 -11.80 10.05
N GLY A 60 14.44 -12.73 9.95
CA GLY A 60 14.77 -14.09 9.54
C GLY A 60 14.78 -14.29 8.03
N GLY A 61 14.42 -13.27 7.26
CA GLY A 61 14.42 -13.38 5.81
C GLY A 61 13.21 -14.08 5.22
N ASN A 62 12.27 -14.52 6.03
CA ASN A 62 11.11 -15.25 5.54
C ASN A 62 10.01 -14.33 5.01
N TYR A 63 10.00 -13.09 5.44
CA TYR A 63 8.98 -12.13 5.04
C TYR A 63 9.64 -10.88 4.52
N VAL A 64 8.89 -10.10 3.76
CA VAL A 64 9.38 -8.82 3.25
C VAL A 64 8.25 -7.81 3.32
N GLY A 65 8.62 -6.60 3.75
CA GLY A 65 7.71 -5.46 3.67
C GLY A 65 8.05 -4.66 2.42
N LEU A 66 7.04 -4.35 1.65
CA LEU A 66 7.20 -3.55 0.46
C LEU A 66 6.52 -2.22 0.67
N THR A 67 7.16 -1.14 0.25
CA THR A 67 6.52 0.16 0.20
C THR A 67 6.21 0.48 -1.25
N LEU A 68 4.92 0.62 -1.53
CA LEU A 68 4.44 0.93 -2.87
C LEU A 68 3.98 2.38 -2.85
N SER A 69 4.70 3.25 -3.54
CA SER A 69 4.32 4.66 -3.62
C SER A 69 3.48 4.84 -4.87
N ILE A 70 2.17 4.91 -4.68
CA ILE A 70 1.21 4.93 -5.79
C ILE A 70 0.59 6.31 -5.89
N TYR A 71 0.47 6.81 -7.12
CA TYR A 71 -0.18 8.08 -7.37
C TYR A 71 -1.68 7.89 -7.26
N VAL A 72 -2.29 8.59 -6.31
CA VAL A 72 -3.70 8.43 -5.97
C VAL A 72 -4.43 9.71 -6.30
N THR A 73 -5.53 9.61 -7.02
CA THR A 73 -6.23 10.80 -7.50
C THR A 73 -7.39 11.22 -6.60
N HIS A 74 -7.96 10.29 -5.83
CA HIS A 74 -9.05 10.63 -4.92
C HIS A 74 -9.19 9.54 -3.86
N ARG A 75 -9.98 9.86 -2.84
CA ARG A 75 -10.10 9.02 -1.66
C ARG A 75 -10.62 7.62 -1.99
N GLU A 76 -11.62 7.54 -2.85
CA GLU A 76 -12.22 6.26 -3.18
C GLU A 76 -11.22 5.34 -3.85
N GLN A 77 -10.30 5.89 -4.62
CA GLN A 77 -9.27 5.08 -5.24
C GLN A 77 -8.32 4.51 -4.19
N LEU A 78 -7.96 5.30 -3.20
CA LEU A 78 -7.11 4.82 -2.12
C LEU A 78 -7.77 3.68 -1.38
N ASP A 79 -9.06 3.82 -1.09
CA ASP A 79 -9.81 2.77 -0.42
C ASP A 79 -9.82 1.49 -1.23
N GLU A 80 -9.96 1.63 -2.55
CA GLU A 80 -9.97 0.47 -3.41
C GLU A 80 -8.61 -0.22 -3.48
N ILE A 81 -7.54 0.57 -3.46
CA ILE A 81 -6.20 0.00 -3.44
C ILE A 81 -6.02 -0.84 -2.19
N TYR A 82 -6.39 -0.31 -1.02
CA TYR A 82 -6.27 -1.07 0.22
C TYR A 82 -7.12 -2.33 0.20
N ARG A 83 -8.34 -2.22 -0.34
CA ARG A 83 -9.22 -3.38 -0.44
C ARG A 83 -8.61 -4.46 -1.34
N THR A 84 -8.04 -4.04 -2.46
CA THR A 84 -7.40 -4.99 -3.39
C THR A 84 -6.21 -5.67 -2.74
N LEU A 85 -5.39 -4.90 -2.03
CA LEU A 85 -4.21 -5.46 -1.38
C LEU A 85 -4.59 -6.42 -0.26
N THR A 86 -5.50 -6.01 0.61
CA THR A 86 -5.82 -6.82 1.77
C THR A 86 -6.57 -8.10 1.41
N SER A 87 -7.22 -8.14 0.26
CA SER A 87 -7.92 -9.34 -0.17
C SER A 87 -7.04 -10.28 -0.99
N HIS A 88 -5.80 -9.89 -1.28
CA HIS A 88 -4.91 -10.73 -2.08
C HIS A 88 -4.33 -11.84 -1.20
N PRO A 89 -4.36 -13.09 -1.68
CA PRO A 89 -3.92 -14.22 -0.85
C PRO A 89 -2.45 -14.17 -0.44
N LEU A 90 -1.60 -13.46 -1.17
CA LEU A 90 -0.19 -13.38 -0.82
C LEU A 90 0.11 -12.28 0.18
N VAL A 91 -0.86 -11.43 0.50
CA VAL A 91 -0.66 -10.34 1.45
C VAL A 91 -1.00 -10.84 2.84
N LYS A 92 -0.05 -10.67 3.76
CA LYS A 92 -0.31 -11.00 5.15
C LYS A 92 -1.03 -9.87 5.85
N TYR A 93 -0.55 -8.64 5.66
CA TYR A 93 -1.23 -7.47 6.20
C TYR A 93 -0.68 -6.22 5.55
N THR A 94 -1.41 -5.11 5.72
CA THR A 94 -0.99 -3.79 5.24
C THR A 94 -0.85 -2.87 6.42
N LEU A 95 -0.04 -1.85 6.22
CA LEU A 95 0.12 -0.79 7.22
C LEU A 95 -0.33 0.55 6.67
#